data_d1e45b5ee58638d0524d97d466619fe0
#
_entry.id   d1e45b5ee58638d0524d97d466619fe0
#
_cell.length_a   1.000
_cell.length_b   1.000
_cell.length_c   1.000
_cell.angle_alpha   90.00
_cell.angle_beta   90.00
_cell.angle_gamma   90.00
#
_symmetry.space_group_name_H-M   'P 1'
#
loop_
_entity.id
_entity.type
_entity.pdbx_description
1 polymer ?
#
loop_
_entity_poly.entity_id
_entity_poly.type
_entity_poly.pdbx_seq_one_letter_code
_entity_poly.pdbx_strand_id
1 'polypeptide(L)'
;NKQQEWLLFVDQLETELSRSQFDRVENDKIYIKQDGKNLALGKSRGDDFRKTDASGRGYQPMIYGLKAAPVSQEGDLVRFRFRFDNDLEREYIYRVQDKS
;
A
#
# COMPACT_ATOMS: atom_id res chain seq x y z
N ASN A 1 8.84 -6.06 17.68
CA ASN A 1 8.39 -7.38 17.24
C ASN A 1 7.48 -7.26 16.03
N LYS A 2 7.07 -8.36 15.44
CA LYS A 2 6.32 -8.36 14.19
C LYS A 2 4.96 -7.69 14.31
N GLN A 3 4.31 -7.83 15.44
CA GLN A 3 3.03 -7.17 15.66
C GLN A 3 3.19 -5.65 15.74
N GLN A 4 4.24 -5.18 16.39
CA GLN A 4 4.52 -3.75 16.47
C GLN A 4 4.89 -3.19 15.10
N GLU A 5 5.65 -3.96 14.32
CA GLU A 5 5.99 -3.56 12.94
C GLU A 5 4.75 -3.44 12.08
N TRP A 6 3.81 -4.38 12.22
CA TRP A 6 2.56 -4.35 11.49
C TRP A 6 1.72 -3.13 11.87
N LEU A 7 1.59 -2.85 13.17
CA LEU A 7 0.78 -1.71 13.63
C LEU A 7 1.39 -0.38 13.16
N LEU A 8 2.71 -0.27 13.19
CA LEU A 8 3.40 0.91 12.68
C LEU A 8 3.19 1.07 11.18
N PHE A 9 3.28 -0.03 10.44
CA PHE A 9 3.05 -0.01 9.00
C PHE A 9 1.61 0.43 8.68
N VAL A 10 0.62 -0.11 9.38
CA VAL A 10 -0.79 0.27 9.18
C VAL A 10 -0.97 1.76 9.41
N ASP A 11 -0.36 2.28 10.46
CA ASP A 11 -0.43 3.71 10.76
C ASP A 11 0.18 4.55 9.64
N GLN A 12 1.34 4.13 9.11
CA GLN A 12 1.99 4.81 8.00
C GLN A 12 1.15 4.74 6.73
N LEU A 13 0.59 3.56 6.43
CA LEU A 13 -0.24 3.37 5.25
C LEU A 13 -1.49 4.24 5.33
N GLU A 14 -2.14 4.24 6.48
CA GLU A 14 -3.32 5.06 6.71
C GLU A 14 -3.01 6.55 6.55
N THR A 15 -1.87 6.99 7.07
CA THR A 15 -1.43 8.39 6.94
C THR A 15 -1.20 8.75 5.47
N GLU A 16 -0.51 7.88 4.73
CA GLU A 16 -0.27 8.12 3.30
C GLU A 16 -1.59 8.22 2.53
N LEU A 17 -2.51 7.29 2.76
CA LEU A 17 -3.77 7.27 2.04
C LEU A 17 -4.66 8.45 2.41
N SER A 18 -4.67 8.86 3.67
CA SER A 18 -5.52 9.96 4.13
C SER A 18 -5.12 11.31 3.53
N ARG A 19 -3.84 11.48 3.21
CA ARG A 19 -3.33 12.73 2.62
C ARG A 19 -3.28 12.69 1.11
N SER A 20 -3.83 11.64 0.51
CA SER A 20 -3.73 11.40 -0.93
C SER A 20 -5.09 11.45 -1.59
N GLN A 21 -5.07 11.73 -2.89
CA GLN A 21 -6.22 11.56 -3.75
C GLN A 21 -6.08 10.22 -4.45
N PHE A 22 -7.12 9.39 -4.40
CA PHE A 22 -7.11 8.08 -5.03
C PHE A 22 -7.14 8.23 -6.56
N ASP A 23 -6.32 7.46 -7.26
CA ASP A 23 -6.35 7.37 -8.71
C ASP A 23 -6.96 6.03 -9.14
N ARG A 24 -6.24 4.93 -8.90
CA ARG A 24 -6.69 3.60 -9.34
C ARG A 24 -5.93 2.49 -8.64
N VAL A 25 -6.45 1.27 -8.80
CA VAL A 25 -5.73 0.04 -8.43
C VAL A 25 -5.38 -0.68 -9.72
N GLU A 26 -4.12 -1.04 -9.87
CA GLU A 26 -3.60 -1.71 -11.06
C GLU A 26 -2.30 -2.43 -10.71
N ASN A 27 -2.10 -3.62 -11.25
CA ASN A 27 -0.86 -4.39 -11.04
C ASN A 27 -0.50 -4.58 -9.57
N ASP A 28 -1.49 -4.88 -8.73
CA ASP A 28 -1.32 -5.09 -7.29
C ASP A 28 -0.71 -3.87 -6.60
N LYS A 29 -1.05 -2.68 -7.07
CA LYS A 29 -0.63 -1.42 -6.46
C LYS A 29 -1.81 -0.48 -6.38
N ILE A 30 -1.78 0.41 -5.41
CA ILE A 30 -2.69 1.54 -5.38
C ILE A 30 -1.92 2.77 -5.90
N TYR A 31 -2.54 3.46 -6.86
CA TYR A 31 -1.98 4.70 -7.42
C TYR A 31 -2.70 5.87 -6.81
N ILE A 32 -1.96 6.85 -6.36
CA ILE A 32 -2.46 7.99 -5.62
C ILE A 32 -1.77 9.27 -6.10
N LYS A 33 -2.34 10.40 -5.72
CA LYS A 33 -1.73 11.71 -5.97
C LYS A 33 -1.55 12.43 -4.64
N GLN A 34 -0.32 12.92 -4.41
CA GLN A 34 0.03 13.73 -3.25
C GLN A 34 0.74 14.99 -3.71
N ASP A 35 0.25 16.15 -3.29
CA ASP A 35 0.89 17.43 -3.61
C ASP A 35 1.21 17.55 -5.10
N GLY A 36 0.29 17.12 -5.95
CA GLY A 36 0.45 17.17 -7.40
C GLY A 36 1.33 16.09 -8.00
N LYS A 37 1.88 15.19 -7.19
CA LYS A 37 2.77 14.12 -7.66
C LYS A 37 2.02 12.80 -7.72
N ASN A 38 2.26 12.06 -8.80
CA ASN A 38 1.69 10.72 -8.99
C ASN A 38 2.60 9.69 -8.33
N LEU A 39 2.05 8.94 -7.39
CA LEU A 39 2.78 7.97 -6.58
C LEU A 39 2.09 6.61 -6.64
N ALA A 40 2.82 5.58 -6.23
CA ALA A 40 2.28 4.23 -6.12
C ALA A 40 2.73 3.59 -4.81
N LEU A 41 1.83 2.80 -4.23
CA LEU A 41 2.12 2.00 -3.05
C LEU A 41 1.89 0.54 -3.40
N GLY A 42 2.88 -0.30 -3.20
CA GLY A 42 2.77 -1.71 -3.51
C GLY A 42 4.03 -2.47 -3.20
N LYS A 43 3.95 -3.80 -3.36
CA LYS A 43 5.09 -4.67 -3.13
C LYS A 43 6.07 -4.54 -4.28
N SER A 44 7.34 -4.50 -3.96
CA SER A 44 8.43 -4.53 -4.92
C SER A 44 8.63 -5.94 -5.48
N ARG A 45 9.60 -6.09 -6.36
CA ARG A 45 10.05 -7.41 -6.81
C ARG A 45 10.78 -8.17 -5.70
N GLY A 46 11.29 -7.45 -4.70
CA GLY A 46 11.87 -8.05 -3.51
C GLY A 46 10.79 -8.37 -2.48
N ASP A 47 11.11 -8.16 -1.22
CA ASP A 47 10.24 -8.58 -0.12
C ASP A 47 9.57 -7.41 0.62
N ASP A 48 9.66 -6.19 0.10
CA ASP A 48 9.10 -5.04 0.80
C ASP A 48 7.91 -4.42 0.08
N PHE A 49 7.04 -3.80 0.87
CA PHE A 49 6.01 -2.90 0.40
C PHE A 49 6.59 -1.49 0.44
N ARG A 50 6.45 -0.74 -0.62
CA ARG A 50 7.12 0.55 -0.76
C ARG A 50 6.26 1.62 -1.42
N LYS A 51 6.67 2.84 -1.20
CA LYS A 51 6.14 4.01 -1.88
C LYS A 51 7.15 4.42 -2.96
N THR A 52 6.65 4.60 -4.19
CA THR A 52 7.46 5.02 -5.33
C THR A 52 6.74 6.12 -6.09
N ASP A 53 7.38 6.68 -7.12
CA ASP A 53 6.63 7.47 -8.09
C ASP A 53 5.79 6.49 -8.96
N ALA A 54 4.91 7.04 -9.80
CA ALA A 54 3.99 6.20 -10.59
C ALA A 54 4.72 5.35 -11.63
N SER A 55 5.97 5.69 -11.98
CA SER A 55 6.77 4.90 -12.90
C SER A 55 7.54 3.77 -12.19
N GLY A 56 7.45 3.69 -10.88
CA GLY A 56 8.15 2.70 -10.08
C GLY A 56 9.52 3.13 -9.62
N ARG A 57 9.89 4.38 -9.84
CA ARG A 57 11.19 4.91 -9.42
C ARG A 57 11.08 5.64 -8.09
N GLY A 58 12.26 5.86 -7.48
CA GLY A 58 12.32 6.39 -6.14
C GLY A 58 11.82 5.33 -5.19
N TYR A 59 12.12 5.49 -3.90
CA TYR A 59 11.75 4.37 -3.07
C TYR A 59 11.82 4.71 -1.61
N GLN A 60 10.73 4.37 -0.95
CA GLN A 60 10.64 4.46 0.50
C GLN A 60 10.03 3.16 0.99
N PRO A 61 10.82 2.25 1.56
CA PRO A 61 10.28 0.99 2.07
C PRO A 61 9.45 1.25 3.31
N MET A 62 8.37 0.49 3.45
CA MET A 62 7.44 0.65 4.55
C MET A 62 7.40 -0.59 5.46
N ILE A 63 7.46 -1.79 4.88
CA ILE A 63 7.52 -3.04 5.65
C ILE A 63 8.22 -4.10 4.80
N TYR A 64 8.93 -5.01 5.46
CA TYR A 64 9.70 -6.08 4.84
C TYR A 64 9.13 -7.46 5.19
N GLY A 65 9.66 -8.49 4.54
CA GLY A 65 9.34 -9.88 4.85
C GLY A 65 8.11 -10.40 4.15
N LEU A 66 7.72 -9.81 3.04
CA LEU A 66 6.50 -10.18 2.31
C LEU A 66 6.79 -11.18 1.20
N LYS A 67 6.00 -12.25 1.14
CA LYS A 67 5.92 -13.14 -0.02
C LYS A 67 4.99 -12.57 -1.08
N ALA A 68 3.89 -11.97 -0.66
CA ALA A 68 2.87 -11.46 -1.56
C ALA A 68 2.10 -10.32 -0.90
N ALA A 69 1.63 -9.39 -1.71
CA ALA A 69 0.78 -8.30 -1.23
C ALA A 69 -0.19 -7.85 -2.33
N PRO A 70 -1.11 -8.73 -2.74
CA PRO A 70 -2.09 -8.35 -3.77
C PRO A 70 -3.00 -7.24 -3.30
N VAL A 71 -3.35 -6.36 -4.23
CA VAL A 71 -4.25 -5.24 -3.99
C VAL A 71 -5.40 -5.36 -4.98
N SER A 72 -6.62 -5.30 -4.49
CA SER A 72 -7.81 -5.39 -5.32
C SER A 72 -8.81 -4.31 -4.93
N GLN A 73 -9.72 -4.02 -5.85
CA GLN A 73 -10.75 -3.03 -5.61
C GLN A 73 -12.11 -3.60 -5.93
N GLU A 74 -13.07 -3.33 -5.05
CA GLU A 74 -14.46 -3.65 -5.30
C GLU A 74 -15.29 -2.43 -4.88
N GLY A 75 -15.86 -1.74 -5.87
CA GLY A 75 -16.55 -0.48 -5.61
C GLY A 75 -15.59 0.54 -5.02
N ASP A 76 -15.95 1.09 -3.87
CA ASP A 76 -15.11 2.07 -3.17
C ASP A 76 -14.18 1.45 -2.14
N LEU A 77 -14.12 0.12 -2.08
CA LEU A 77 -13.25 -0.57 -1.13
C LEU A 77 -12.01 -1.10 -1.83
N VAL A 78 -10.84 -0.78 -1.28
CA VAL A 78 -9.56 -1.31 -1.73
C VAL A 78 -9.06 -2.25 -0.65
N ARG A 79 -8.78 -3.47 -1.04
CA ARG A 79 -8.33 -4.52 -0.12
C ARG A 79 -6.87 -4.82 -0.37
N PHE A 80 -6.07 -4.73 0.69
CA PHE A 80 -4.66 -5.11 0.68
C PHE A 80 -4.54 -6.40 1.49
N ARG A 81 -3.97 -7.43 0.89
CA ARG A 81 -3.68 -8.68 1.59
C ARG A 81 -2.19 -8.85 1.65
N PHE A 82 -1.68 -9.11 2.86
CA PHE A 82 -0.24 -9.25 3.08
C PHE A 82 0.04 -10.65 3.57
N ARG A 83 0.89 -11.36 2.82
CA ARG A 83 1.37 -12.68 3.24
C ARG A 83 2.85 -12.57 3.49
N PHE A 84 3.25 -12.91 4.71
CA PHE A 84 4.64 -12.80 5.15
C PHE A 84 5.39 -14.11 4.93
N ASP A 85 6.72 -14.06 5.02
CA ASP A 85 7.60 -15.21 4.81
C ASP A 85 7.30 -16.37 5.75
N ASN A 86 6.76 -16.09 6.93
CA ASN A 86 6.34 -17.11 7.91
C ASN A 86 4.91 -17.57 7.69
N ASP A 87 4.31 -17.24 6.53
CA ASP A 87 2.94 -17.55 6.14
C ASP A 87 1.87 -16.86 6.99
N LEU A 88 2.25 -15.92 7.83
CA LEU A 88 1.30 -15.07 8.54
C LEU A 88 0.60 -14.17 7.52
N GLU A 89 -0.70 -14.04 7.63
CA GLU A 89 -1.50 -13.21 6.74
C GLU A 89 -2.15 -12.06 7.51
N ARG A 90 -2.23 -10.90 6.84
CA ARG A 90 -2.88 -9.71 7.36
C ARG A 90 -3.66 -9.04 6.25
N GLU A 91 -4.66 -8.27 6.62
CA GLU A 91 -5.50 -7.55 5.67
C GLU A 91 -5.68 -6.12 6.13
N TYR A 92 -5.68 -5.21 5.17
CA TYR A 92 -6.02 -3.81 5.40
C TYR A 92 -7.05 -3.38 4.36
N ILE A 93 -8.12 -2.73 4.81
CA ILE A 93 -9.20 -2.26 3.94
C ILE A 93 -9.19 -0.73 3.95
N TYR A 94 -9.17 -0.14 2.76
CA TYR A 94 -9.26 1.30 2.59
C TYR A 94 -10.53 1.63 1.82
N ARG A 95 -11.31 2.55 2.35
CA ARG A 95 -12.48 3.07 1.64
C ARG A 95 -12.08 4.34 0.92
N VAL A 96 -12.23 4.33 -0.40
CA VAL A 96 -11.93 5.49 -1.23
C VAL A 96 -12.90 6.61 -0.86
N GLN A 97 -12.34 7.78 -0.60
CA GLN A 97 -13.13 8.94 -0.25
C GLN A 97 -13.16 9.92 -1.41
N ASP A 98 -14.32 10.50 -1.64
CA ASP A 98 -14.46 11.57 -2.63
C ASP A 98 -13.93 12.85 -1.99
N LYS A 99 -12.82 13.34 -2.51
CA LYS A 99 -12.18 14.58 -2.06
C LYS A 99 -12.33 15.66 -3.11
N SER A 100 -13.52 15.77 -3.62
CA SER A 100 -13.84 16.80 -4.61
C SER A 100 -13.78 18.21 -4.02
#